data_20085747bb0a729287fddd01446de019
#
_entry.id   20085747bb0a729287fddd01446de019
#
_cell.length_a   1.000
_cell.length_b   1.000
_cell.length_c   1.000
_cell.angle_alpha   90.00
_cell.angle_beta   90.00
_cell.angle_gamma   90.00
#
_symmetry.space_group_name_H-M   'P 1'
#
loop_
_entity.id
_entity.type
_entity.pdbx_description
1 polymer ?
#
loop_
_entity_poly.entity_id
_entity_poly.type
_entity_poly.pdbx_seq_one_letter_code
_entity_poly.pdbx_strand_id
1 'polypeptide(L)'
;MNRRSLLLGASAALSLPVIGAQAQSVQITGAGASFPNPIYQKWAEAVRNAIGIQLNYQSVGSGAGINQIRNRTVDFGATDAPLNAQQLTDGNLLQFPTVMGSLVAIVNIPGIAEDQLRLTGPLLADIYLGKITRWNDPQIVALNPGLSLPNLAIAPAYRADGSGTTFVWVSYLSAVSPEFKEKVGVGTSVRFPAGTGARGNEGVAGTVRNVRGAIGYVENAYAITNKLVTTQIRNNAGNFVKPDHKAFMAAASAANWNVPGFAANVIDTPGADSWPIVAPTFILIPTNPTDATRSANVRRFFDWAFANGSKLAEELEYIPLPESVHNAVRAAWRQSFGA
;
A
#
# COMPACT_ATOMS: atom_id res chain seq x y z
N MET A 1 10.66 47.10 -83.69
CA MET A 1 11.54 46.16 -83.01
C MET A 1 10.90 45.87 -81.68
N ASN A 2 10.28 44.70 -81.50
CA ASN A 2 9.48 44.28 -80.35
C ASN A 2 10.32 43.54 -79.39
N ARG A 3 10.29 43.93 -78.11
CA ARG A 3 10.80 43.11 -76.97
C ARG A 3 9.61 42.73 -76.07
N ARG A 4 9.20 41.47 -76.20
CA ARG A 4 8.29 40.83 -75.32
C ARG A 4 9.07 40.30 -74.12
N SER A 5 8.76 40.82 -72.91
CA SER A 5 9.30 40.30 -71.60
C SER A 5 8.32 39.26 -71.10
N LEU A 6 8.77 38.00 -70.97
CA LEU A 6 8.07 36.95 -70.25
C LEU A 6 8.27 37.14 -68.72
N LEU A 7 7.18 37.33 -68.01
CA LEU A 7 7.13 37.24 -66.55
C LEU A 7 6.87 35.78 -66.09
N LEU A 8 7.89 35.10 -65.58
CA LEU A 8 7.75 33.83 -64.93
C LEU A 8 7.33 34.11 -63.48
N GLY A 9 6.07 33.79 -63.14
CA GLY A 9 5.58 33.81 -61.78
C GLY A 9 6.05 32.56 -61.02
N ALA A 10 6.92 32.73 -60.04
CA ALA A 10 7.29 31.68 -59.07
C ALA A 10 6.28 31.63 -57.96
N SER A 11 5.43 30.61 -57.92
CA SER A 11 4.52 30.30 -56.81
C SER A 11 5.33 29.68 -55.69
N ALA A 12 5.66 30.45 -54.66
CA ALA A 12 6.23 29.94 -53.41
C ALA A 12 5.13 29.26 -52.58
N ALA A 13 5.12 27.94 -52.55
CA ALA A 13 4.28 27.18 -51.65
C ALA A 13 4.83 27.36 -50.23
N LEU A 14 4.13 28.14 -49.40
CA LEU A 14 4.37 28.23 -47.95
C LEU A 14 3.90 26.90 -47.32
N SER A 15 4.85 25.99 -47.06
CA SER A 15 4.64 24.86 -46.17
C SER A 15 4.62 25.37 -44.72
N LEU A 16 3.43 25.52 -44.16
CA LEU A 16 3.25 25.75 -42.72
C LEU A 16 3.72 24.48 -42.00
N PRO A 17 4.62 24.59 -40.97
CA PRO A 17 4.95 23.45 -40.13
C PRO A 17 3.67 23.08 -39.39
N VAL A 18 3.21 21.83 -39.54
CA VAL A 18 2.22 21.21 -38.65
C VAL A 18 2.92 21.08 -37.27
N ILE A 19 2.74 22.08 -36.42
CA ILE A 19 3.08 21.97 -35.02
C ILE A 19 2.14 20.92 -34.46
N GLY A 20 2.63 19.69 -34.37
CA GLY A 20 1.94 18.63 -33.66
C GLY A 20 1.62 19.16 -32.25
N ALA A 21 0.34 19.35 -31.96
CA ALA A 21 -0.11 19.68 -30.62
C ALA A 21 0.37 18.52 -29.72
N GLN A 22 1.50 18.71 -29.03
CA GLN A 22 1.86 17.84 -27.91
C GLN A 22 0.70 17.94 -26.94
N ALA A 23 -0.05 16.85 -26.81
CA ALA A 23 -1.09 16.76 -25.80
C ALA A 23 -0.43 17.11 -24.46
N GLN A 24 -0.82 18.26 -23.89
CA GLN A 24 -0.28 18.74 -22.62
C GLN A 24 -0.56 17.65 -21.57
N SER A 25 0.51 17.01 -21.07
CA SER A 25 0.37 15.94 -20.09
C SER A 25 -0.33 16.48 -18.86
N VAL A 26 -1.45 15.87 -18.52
CA VAL A 26 -2.24 16.26 -17.35
C VAL A 26 -1.56 15.70 -16.11
N GLN A 27 -1.16 16.58 -15.21
CA GLN A 27 -0.54 16.18 -13.95
C GLN A 27 -1.56 16.11 -12.81
N ILE A 28 -1.52 15.02 -12.04
CA ILE A 28 -2.23 14.85 -10.77
C ILE A 28 -1.21 14.62 -9.66
N THR A 29 -1.51 15.11 -8.46
CA THR A 29 -0.65 14.97 -7.28
C THR A 29 -1.40 14.20 -6.20
N GLY A 30 -0.77 13.13 -5.70
CA GLY A 30 -1.26 12.36 -4.57
C GLY A 30 -0.23 12.26 -3.46
N ALA A 31 -0.68 12.05 -2.24
CA ALA A 31 0.21 11.84 -1.11
C ALA A 31 -0.38 10.85 -0.10
N GLY A 32 0.48 10.11 0.58
CA GLY A 32 0.00 9.24 1.67
C GLY A 32 0.79 7.98 1.87
N ALA A 33 0.05 6.89 2.05
CA ALA A 33 0.58 5.59 2.42
C ALA A 33 1.78 5.13 1.56
N SER A 34 2.82 4.63 2.22
CA SER A 34 3.93 3.98 1.51
C SER A 34 3.58 2.55 1.08
N PHE A 35 2.56 1.94 1.69
CA PHE A 35 2.07 0.61 1.37
C PHE A 35 1.80 0.41 -0.14
N PRO A 36 1.00 1.24 -0.84
CA PRO A 36 0.74 1.05 -2.26
C PRO A 36 1.78 1.70 -3.18
N ASN A 37 2.82 2.37 -2.65
CA ASN A 37 3.74 3.13 -3.48
C ASN A 37 4.37 2.31 -4.62
N PRO A 38 4.85 1.07 -4.43
CA PRO A 38 5.41 0.27 -5.53
C PRO A 38 4.44 0.10 -6.70
N ILE A 39 3.20 -0.25 -6.43
CA ILE A 39 2.19 -0.45 -7.48
C ILE A 39 1.72 0.88 -8.08
N TYR A 40 1.61 1.96 -7.29
CA TYR A 40 1.24 3.27 -7.83
C TYR A 40 2.29 3.83 -8.78
N GLN A 41 3.58 3.62 -8.53
CA GLN A 41 4.65 3.97 -9.46
C GLN A 41 4.54 3.16 -10.77
N LYS A 42 4.27 1.86 -10.67
CA LYS A 42 4.11 0.99 -11.84
C LYS A 42 2.87 1.37 -12.67
N TRP A 43 1.74 1.66 -12.01
CA TRP A 43 0.55 2.19 -12.68
C TRP A 43 0.80 3.58 -13.27
N ALA A 44 1.53 4.46 -12.59
CA ALA A 44 1.84 5.80 -13.10
C ALA A 44 2.58 5.78 -14.43
N GLU A 45 3.57 4.88 -14.58
CA GLU A 45 4.28 4.70 -15.84
C GLU A 45 3.34 4.21 -16.95
N ALA A 46 2.54 3.18 -16.68
CA ALA A 46 1.62 2.60 -17.64
C ALA A 46 0.51 3.58 -18.05
N VAL A 47 -0.09 4.29 -17.10
CA VAL A 47 -1.15 5.30 -17.33
C VAL A 47 -0.62 6.48 -18.14
N ARG A 48 0.59 6.96 -17.84
CA ARG A 48 1.23 8.03 -18.61
C ARG A 48 1.36 7.65 -20.08
N ASN A 49 1.79 6.42 -20.34
CA ASN A 49 1.97 5.94 -21.71
C ASN A 49 0.63 5.69 -22.43
N ALA A 50 -0.41 5.26 -21.71
CA ALA A 50 -1.70 4.89 -22.30
C ALA A 50 -2.65 6.08 -22.49
N ILE A 51 -2.76 6.98 -21.51
CA ILE A 51 -3.77 8.06 -21.51
C ILE A 51 -3.20 9.45 -21.15
N GLY A 52 -1.87 9.60 -21.08
CA GLY A 52 -1.19 10.89 -20.88
C GLY A 52 -1.34 11.54 -19.50
N ILE A 53 -1.84 10.82 -18.48
CA ILE A 53 -1.93 11.34 -17.11
C ILE A 53 -0.61 11.05 -16.38
N GLN A 54 0.03 12.09 -15.88
CA GLN A 54 1.23 11.99 -15.03
C GLN A 54 0.85 12.03 -13.57
N LEU A 55 1.25 11.03 -12.80
CA LEU A 55 1.10 10.99 -11.36
C LEU A 55 2.39 11.46 -10.67
N ASN A 56 2.25 12.47 -9.80
CA ASN A 56 3.25 12.81 -8.78
C ASN A 56 2.75 12.27 -7.43
N TYR A 57 3.24 11.10 -7.02
CA TYR A 57 2.85 10.49 -5.74
C TYR A 57 3.94 10.65 -4.69
N GLN A 58 3.57 11.19 -3.53
CA GLN A 58 4.43 11.43 -2.39
C GLN A 58 4.18 10.37 -1.32
N SER A 59 5.12 9.42 -1.18
CA SER A 59 5.11 8.37 -0.15
C SER A 59 5.53 8.95 1.20
N VAL A 60 4.59 9.55 1.94
CA VAL A 60 4.85 10.30 3.19
C VAL A 60 4.14 9.71 4.42
N GLY A 61 3.44 8.59 4.25
CA GLY A 61 2.63 7.91 5.26
C GLY A 61 1.17 8.35 5.27
N SER A 62 0.28 7.44 5.70
CA SER A 62 -1.17 7.61 5.70
C SER A 62 -1.62 8.85 6.47
N GLY A 63 -1.03 9.10 7.64
CA GLY A 63 -1.38 10.26 8.45
C GLY A 63 -1.11 11.59 7.74
N ALA A 64 0.02 11.72 7.07
CA ALA A 64 0.34 12.90 6.27
C ALA A 64 -0.57 13.02 5.03
N GLY A 65 -0.89 11.89 4.36
CA GLY A 65 -1.82 11.87 3.23
C GLY A 65 -3.22 12.34 3.61
N ILE A 66 -3.76 11.85 4.73
CA ILE A 66 -5.05 12.31 5.28
C ILE A 66 -5.03 13.81 5.56
N ASN A 67 -3.97 14.32 6.19
CA ASN A 67 -3.86 15.75 6.50
C ASN A 67 -3.75 16.60 5.22
N GLN A 68 -2.97 16.17 4.24
CA GLN A 68 -2.81 16.92 2.99
C GLN A 68 -4.11 16.99 2.20
N ILE A 69 -4.87 15.88 2.11
CA ILE A 69 -6.14 15.90 1.37
C ILE A 69 -7.22 16.71 2.11
N ARG A 70 -7.25 16.68 3.43
CA ARG A 70 -8.14 17.56 4.22
C ARG A 70 -7.85 19.03 4.00
N ASN A 71 -6.57 19.40 3.88
CA ASN A 71 -6.10 20.76 3.60
C ASN A 71 -6.13 21.11 2.10
N ARG A 72 -6.57 20.20 1.22
CA ARG A 72 -6.64 20.43 -0.24
C ARG A 72 -5.29 20.80 -0.88
N THR A 73 -4.18 20.31 -0.33
CA THR A 73 -2.82 20.55 -0.88
C THR A 73 -2.41 19.52 -1.92
N VAL A 74 -3.20 18.46 -2.08
CA VAL A 74 -3.05 17.40 -3.10
C VAL A 74 -4.41 17.07 -3.72
N ASP A 75 -4.41 16.41 -4.87
CA ASP A 75 -5.64 16.04 -5.57
C ASP A 75 -6.28 14.79 -4.95
N PHE A 76 -5.47 13.91 -4.33
CA PHE A 76 -5.95 12.77 -3.55
C PHE A 76 -5.02 12.41 -2.40
N GLY A 77 -5.59 11.85 -1.34
CA GLY A 77 -4.86 11.22 -0.25
C GLY A 77 -4.87 9.70 -0.37
N ALA A 78 -3.86 9.01 0.17
CA ALA A 78 -3.84 7.55 0.24
C ALA A 78 -3.62 7.08 1.68
N THR A 79 -4.37 6.04 2.09
CA THR A 79 -4.31 5.51 3.46
C THR A 79 -4.67 4.02 3.50
N ASP A 80 -3.97 3.24 4.36
CA ASP A 80 -4.32 1.85 4.67
C ASP A 80 -5.16 1.76 5.96
N ALA A 81 -5.37 2.90 6.63
CA ALA A 81 -6.28 3.02 7.75
C ALA A 81 -7.56 3.72 7.26
N PRO A 82 -8.68 3.00 7.03
CA PRO A 82 -9.90 3.60 6.52
C PRO A 82 -10.45 4.64 7.50
N LEU A 83 -10.99 5.73 6.95
CA LEU A 83 -11.71 6.71 7.74
C LEU A 83 -13.12 6.20 8.03
N ASN A 84 -13.65 6.52 9.21
CA ASN A 84 -15.04 6.24 9.54
C ASN A 84 -15.99 7.25 8.85
N ALA A 85 -17.30 6.95 8.90
CA ALA A 85 -18.31 7.77 8.24
C ALA A 85 -18.29 9.25 8.68
N GLN A 86 -18.08 9.52 9.98
CA GLN A 86 -18.00 10.88 10.50
C GLN A 86 -16.79 11.62 9.94
N GLN A 87 -15.62 10.97 9.92
CA GLN A 87 -14.39 11.54 9.39
C GLN A 87 -14.47 11.85 7.88
N LEU A 88 -15.18 11.02 7.12
CA LEU A 88 -15.44 11.24 5.69
C LEU A 88 -16.37 12.43 5.48
N THR A 89 -17.46 12.50 6.26
CA THR A 89 -18.42 13.61 6.22
C THR A 89 -17.75 14.93 6.60
N ASP A 90 -17.07 14.99 7.73
CA ASP A 90 -16.37 16.21 8.20
C ASP A 90 -15.30 16.69 7.22
N GLY A 91 -14.65 15.76 6.55
CA GLY A 91 -13.64 16.05 5.54
C GLY A 91 -14.22 16.38 4.16
N ASN A 92 -15.52 16.21 3.92
CA ASN A 92 -16.11 16.19 2.57
C ASN A 92 -15.30 15.28 1.64
N LEU A 93 -15.09 14.03 2.04
CA LEU A 93 -14.25 13.06 1.33
C LEU A 93 -15.07 11.85 0.90
N LEU A 94 -14.83 11.39 -0.30
CA LEU A 94 -15.16 10.05 -0.76
C LEU A 94 -13.95 9.15 -0.58
N GLN A 95 -14.14 7.98 0.01
CA GLN A 95 -13.15 6.92 0.16
C GLN A 95 -13.48 5.75 -0.76
N PHE A 96 -12.47 5.21 -1.42
CA PHE A 96 -12.60 3.97 -2.19
C PHE A 96 -11.30 3.16 -2.18
N PRO A 97 -11.37 1.81 -2.21
CA PRO A 97 -10.20 0.96 -2.26
C PRO A 97 -9.60 0.92 -3.67
N THR A 98 -8.30 0.60 -3.77
CA THR A 98 -7.61 0.48 -5.06
C THR A 98 -7.00 -0.89 -5.29
N VAL A 99 -6.40 -1.47 -4.28
CA VAL A 99 -5.74 -2.77 -4.31
C VAL A 99 -5.64 -3.28 -2.87
N MET A 100 -5.48 -4.58 -2.70
CA MET A 100 -5.09 -5.13 -1.41
C MET A 100 -3.62 -5.55 -1.45
N GLY A 101 -3.00 -5.57 -0.29
CA GLY A 101 -1.64 -6.08 -0.11
C GLY A 101 -1.54 -6.81 1.22
N SER A 102 -0.38 -7.36 1.48
CA SER A 102 -0.12 -8.16 2.68
C SER A 102 1.05 -7.59 3.46
N LEU A 103 0.94 -7.63 4.78
CA LEU A 103 2.05 -7.32 5.65
C LEU A 103 2.78 -8.60 6.02
N VAL A 104 4.10 -8.51 5.93
CA VAL A 104 5.00 -9.62 6.28
C VAL A 104 5.95 -9.19 7.40
N ALA A 105 6.22 -10.12 8.31
CA ALA A 105 7.31 -9.96 9.26
C ALA A 105 8.62 -10.31 8.57
N ILE A 106 9.57 -9.37 8.60
CA ILE A 106 10.90 -9.49 8.02
C ILE A 106 11.96 -9.54 9.11
N VAL A 107 12.98 -10.35 8.93
CA VAL A 107 14.04 -10.57 9.94
C VAL A 107 15.44 -10.50 9.34
N ASN A 108 16.43 -10.20 10.18
CA ASN A 108 17.85 -10.28 9.85
C ASN A 108 18.57 -11.14 10.89
N ILE A 109 18.47 -12.46 10.74
CA ILE A 109 19.06 -13.45 11.63
C ILE A 109 20.08 -14.27 10.84
N PRO A 110 21.38 -14.26 11.22
CA PRO A 110 22.37 -15.07 10.55
C PRO A 110 22.03 -16.57 10.52
N GLY A 111 22.13 -17.18 9.34
CA GLY A 111 21.85 -18.60 9.14
C GLY A 111 20.39 -18.96 8.99
N ILE A 112 19.47 -18.01 9.01
CA ILE A 112 18.04 -18.24 8.73
C ILE A 112 17.73 -17.78 7.30
N ALA A 113 17.18 -18.69 6.51
CA ALA A 113 16.75 -18.42 5.15
C ALA A 113 15.26 -18.03 5.11
N GLU A 114 14.82 -17.58 3.93
CA GLU A 114 13.44 -17.19 3.66
C GLU A 114 12.46 -18.27 4.08
N ASP A 115 11.38 -17.88 4.76
CA ASP A 115 10.28 -18.72 5.23
C ASP A 115 10.67 -19.90 6.11
N GLN A 116 11.86 -19.92 6.69
CA GLN A 116 12.24 -20.97 7.63
C GLN A 116 11.72 -20.71 9.04
N LEU A 117 11.77 -19.45 9.48
CA LEU A 117 11.36 -19.07 10.84
C LEU A 117 9.84 -19.06 10.98
N ARG A 118 9.34 -19.76 11.99
CA ARG A 118 7.93 -19.85 12.37
C ARG A 118 7.65 -18.97 13.57
N LEU A 119 6.67 -18.08 13.47
CA LEU A 119 6.22 -17.21 14.54
C LEU A 119 4.70 -17.33 14.73
N THR A 120 4.21 -16.93 15.89
CA THR A 120 2.78 -16.80 16.15
C THR A 120 2.43 -15.36 16.45
N GLY A 121 1.17 -14.97 16.24
CA GLY A 121 0.70 -13.63 16.55
C GLY A 121 0.97 -13.19 17.99
N PRO A 122 0.62 -14.01 19.03
CA PRO A 122 0.96 -13.69 20.41
C PRO A 122 2.46 -13.52 20.67
N LEU A 123 3.31 -14.34 20.03
CA LEU A 123 4.76 -14.21 20.16
C LEU A 123 5.29 -12.93 19.53
N LEU A 124 4.76 -12.54 18.35
CA LEU A 124 5.06 -11.26 17.74
C LEU A 124 4.65 -10.09 18.64
N ALA A 125 3.48 -10.18 19.26
CA ALA A 125 3.03 -9.18 20.23
C ALA A 125 4.00 -9.07 21.42
N ASP A 126 4.45 -10.18 21.98
CA ASP A 126 5.41 -10.21 23.11
C ASP A 126 6.79 -9.67 22.73
N ILE A 127 7.24 -9.85 21.48
CA ILE A 127 8.45 -9.21 20.94
C ILE A 127 8.29 -7.67 20.94
N TYR A 128 7.20 -7.16 20.40
CA TYR A 128 6.97 -5.71 20.34
C TYR A 128 6.61 -5.08 21.71
N LEU A 129 6.14 -5.90 22.66
CA LEU A 129 6.00 -5.50 24.07
C LEU A 129 7.33 -5.50 24.84
N GLY A 130 8.42 -6.02 24.24
CA GLY A 130 9.74 -6.13 24.88
C GLY A 130 9.85 -7.25 25.90
N LYS A 131 8.93 -8.22 25.91
CA LYS A 131 8.96 -9.38 26.80
C LYS A 131 9.92 -10.46 26.30
N ILE A 132 9.95 -10.69 24.98
CA ILE A 132 10.88 -11.60 24.31
C ILE A 132 11.95 -10.76 23.65
N THR A 133 13.18 -10.91 24.13
CA THR A 133 14.30 -10.04 23.76
C THR A 133 15.45 -10.74 23.07
N ARG A 134 15.38 -12.07 22.89
CA ARG A 134 16.43 -12.87 22.24
C ARG A 134 15.85 -13.91 21.30
N TRP A 135 16.55 -14.15 20.20
CA TRP A 135 16.12 -15.12 19.18
C TRP A 135 16.15 -16.57 19.65
N ASN A 136 17.01 -16.91 20.62
CA ASN A 136 17.05 -18.24 21.24
C ASN A 136 16.12 -18.37 22.47
N ASP A 137 15.12 -17.48 22.61
CA ASP A 137 14.08 -17.64 23.63
C ASP A 137 13.41 -19.02 23.49
N PRO A 138 13.17 -19.74 24.62
CA PRO A 138 12.54 -21.07 24.58
C PRO A 138 11.22 -21.12 23.83
N GLN A 139 10.42 -20.06 23.86
CA GLN A 139 9.15 -20.00 23.13
C GLN A 139 9.36 -19.96 21.60
N ILE A 140 10.39 -19.25 21.12
CA ILE A 140 10.74 -19.25 19.70
C ILE A 140 11.33 -20.60 19.29
N VAL A 141 12.26 -21.13 20.07
CA VAL A 141 12.92 -22.41 19.80
C VAL A 141 11.90 -23.55 19.71
N ALA A 142 10.91 -23.59 20.61
CA ALA A 142 9.86 -24.62 20.63
C ALA A 142 9.01 -24.64 19.35
N LEU A 143 8.83 -23.49 18.67
CA LEU A 143 8.11 -23.41 17.40
C LEU A 143 8.98 -23.78 16.19
N ASN A 144 10.29 -23.87 16.37
CA ASN A 144 11.27 -24.03 15.31
C ASN A 144 12.21 -25.22 15.53
N PRO A 145 11.67 -26.45 15.71
CA PRO A 145 12.51 -27.62 15.89
C PRO A 145 13.43 -27.80 14.69
N GLY A 146 14.72 -27.98 14.95
CA GLY A 146 15.75 -28.14 13.90
C GLY A 146 16.41 -26.87 13.41
N LEU A 147 15.92 -25.67 13.80
CA LEU A 147 16.63 -24.42 13.53
C LEU A 147 17.61 -24.09 14.66
N SER A 148 18.85 -23.76 14.30
CA SER A 148 19.84 -23.26 15.25
C SER A 148 19.68 -21.74 15.42
N LEU A 149 18.88 -21.33 16.38
CA LEU A 149 18.64 -19.90 16.65
C LEU A 149 19.77 -19.35 17.53
N PRO A 150 20.41 -18.24 17.11
CA PRO A 150 21.54 -17.68 17.85
C PRO A 150 21.11 -16.97 19.15
N ASN A 151 21.98 -16.94 20.14
CA ASN A 151 21.84 -16.08 21.31
C ASN A 151 22.08 -14.61 20.92
N LEU A 152 21.17 -14.04 20.16
CA LEU A 152 21.23 -12.71 19.58
C LEU A 152 20.05 -11.88 20.09
N ALA A 153 20.29 -10.64 20.45
CA ALA A 153 19.24 -9.72 20.86
C ALA A 153 18.28 -9.43 19.70
N ILE A 154 16.99 -9.40 19.98
CA ILE A 154 15.96 -8.96 19.04
C ILE A 154 15.92 -7.44 19.02
N ALA A 155 15.97 -6.84 17.84
CA ALA A 155 15.85 -5.39 17.63
C ALA A 155 14.58 -5.09 16.82
N PRO A 156 13.44 -4.83 17.46
CA PRO A 156 12.21 -4.50 16.74
C PRO A 156 12.34 -3.15 16.00
N ALA A 157 11.91 -3.13 14.75
CA ALA A 157 11.79 -1.92 13.94
C ALA A 157 10.31 -1.63 13.68
N TYR A 158 9.91 -0.36 13.84
CA TYR A 158 8.53 0.08 13.65
C TYR A 158 8.48 1.42 12.91
N ARG A 159 7.28 1.84 12.53
CA ARG A 159 7.07 3.11 11.81
C ARG A 159 7.06 4.29 12.77
N ALA A 160 7.88 5.30 12.48
CA ALA A 160 7.95 6.55 13.23
C ALA A 160 6.98 7.63 12.70
N ASP A 161 6.42 7.44 11.51
CA ASP A 161 5.43 8.31 10.88
C ASP A 161 4.00 7.81 11.12
N GLY A 162 2.99 8.64 10.86
CA GLY A 162 1.59 8.23 10.85
C GLY A 162 1.33 7.23 9.73
N SER A 163 1.24 5.95 10.05
CA SER A 163 1.33 4.83 9.12
C SER A 163 0.08 3.95 9.11
N GLY A 164 -0.50 3.77 7.92
CA GLY A 164 -1.54 2.76 7.72
C GLY A 164 -0.98 1.34 7.86
N THR A 165 0.26 1.08 7.43
CA THR A 165 0.94 -0.20 7.66
C THR A 165 1.04 -0.52 9.16
N THR A 166 1.37 0.47 10.02
CA THR A 166 1.29 0.31 11.48
C THR A 166 -0.12 0.01 11.94
N PHE A 167 -1.13 0.75 11.43
CA PHE A 167 -2.52 0.49 11.78
C PHE A 167 -2.92 -0.96 11.53
N VAL A 168 -2.60 -1.52 10.37
CA VAL A 168 -2.88 -2.92 10.00
C VAL A 168 -2.12 -3.88 10.92
N TRP A 169 -0.83 -3.64 11.14
CA TRP A 169 0.02 -4.47 12.01
C TRP A 169 -0.50 -4.53 13.44
N VAL A 170 -0.75 -3.37 14.06
CA VAL A 170 -1.23 -3.33 15.45
C VAL A 170 -2.68 -3.78 15.60
N SER A 171 -3.50 -3.68 14.53
CA SER A 171 -4.82 -4.28 14.50
C SER A 171 -4.74 -5.81 14.62
N TYR A 172 -3.82 -6.43 13.86
CA TYR A 172 -3.56 -7.87 13.98
C TYR A 172 -3.03 -8.24 15.37
N LEU A 173 -1.98 -7.56 15.86
CA LEU A 173 -1.41 -7.87 17.18
C LEU A 173 -2.42 -7.66 18.31
N SER A 174 -3.32 -6.66 18.19
CA SER A 174 -4.39 -6.43 19.15
C SER A 174 -5.51 -7.48 19.07
N ALA A 175 -5.75 -8.06 17.91
CA ALA A 175 -6.71 -9.15 17.75
C ALA A 175 -6.23 -10.44 18.42
N VAL A 176 -4.91 -10.73 18.36
CA VAL A 176 -4.32 -11.97 18.86
C VAL A 176 -3.71 -11.86 20.27
N SER A 177 -3.60 -10.66 20.84
CA SER A 177 -3.03 -10.41 22.18
C SER A 177 -3.83 -9.34 22.93
N PRO A 178 -4.64 -9.72 23.94
CA PRO A 178 -5.36 -8.77 24.78
C PRO A 178 -4.43 -7.78 25.50
N GLU A 179 -3.27 -8.22 25.93
CA GLU A 179 -2.28 -7.36 26.60
C GLU A 179 -1.69 -6.32 25.62
N PHE A 180 -1.43 -6.71 24.38
CA PHE A 180 -0.97 -5.75 23.37
C PHE A 180 -2.06 -4.71 23.07
N LYS A 181 -3.32 -5.15 22.97
CA LYS A 181 -4.47 -4.26 22.78
C LYS A 181 -4.59 -3.23 23.91
N GLU A 182 -4.39 -3.66 25.16
CA GLU A 182 -4.47 -2.78 26.33
C GLU A 182 -3.30 -1.79 26.38
N LYS A 183 -2.06 -2.27 26.17
CA LYS A 183 -0.84 -1.46 26.37
C LYS A 183 -0.47 -0.58 25.19
N VAL A 184 -0.76 -1.01 23.97
CA VAL A 184 -0.38 -0.32 22.72
C VAL A 184 -1.61 0.17 21.96
N GLY A 185 -2.63 -0.67 21.81
CA GLY A 185 -3.87 -0.35 21.11
C GLY A 185 -3.71 -0.30 19.59
N VAL A 186 -4.71 0.32 18.93
CA VAL A 186 -4.81 0.40 17.47
C VAL A 186 -4.79 1.86 17.04
N GLY A 187 -3.94 2.18 16.05
CA GLY A 187 -3.82 3.52 15.49
C GLY A 187 -2.75 3.61 14.42
N THR A 188 -2.75 4.70 13.67
CA THR A 188 -1.69 5.00 12.69
C THR A 188 -0.39 5.47 13.34
N SER A 189 -0.46 5.90 14.59
CA SER A 189 0.67 6.27 15.44
C SER A 189 0.40 5.72 16.82
N VAL A 190 1.24 4.80 17.27
CA VAL A 190 1.15 4.14 18.57
C VAL A 190 2.51 4.20 19.26
N ARG A 191 2.53 4.03 20.60
CA ARG A 191 3.76 3.97 21.36
C ARG A 191 4.17 2.53 21.59
N PHE A 192 5.14 2.04 20.84
CA PHE A 192 5.74 0.73 21.08
C PHE A 192 6.64 0.78 22.31
N PRO A 193 6.55 -0.20 23.23
CA PRO A 193 7.44 -0.29 24.41
C PRO A 193 8.90 -0.57 24.07
N ALA A 194 9.17 -1.25 22.93
CA ALA A 194 10.51 -1.63 22.51
C ALA A 194 10.71 -1.37 21.02
N GLY A 195 11.97 -1.14 20.61
CA GLY A 195 12.39 -1.03 19.22
C GLY A 195 12.80 0.37 18.80
N THR A 196 13.05 0.52 17.50
CA THR A 196 13.50 1.76 16.88
C THR A 196 12.56 2.16 15.73
N GLY A 197 12.20 3.43 15.68
CA GLY A 197 11.33 3.98 14.64
C GLY A 197 12.07 4.30 13.35
N ALA A 198 11.44 3.99 12.21
CA ALA A 198 11.91 4.32 10.87
C ALA A 198 10.76 4.89 10.02
N ARG A 199 11.06 5.75 9.04
CA ARG A 199 10.04 6.36 8.17
C ARG A 199 9.75 5.51 6.94
N GLY A 200 8.50 5.32 6.62
CA GLY A 200 8.03 4.56 5.46
C GLY A 200 8.32 3.06 5.57
N ASN A 201 7.76 2.27 4.67
CA ASN A 201 8.13 0.86 4.50
C ASN A 201 9.61 0.73 4.12
N GLU A 202 10.11 1.67 3.33
CA GLU A 202 11.51 1.78 2.90
C GLU A 202 12.48 1.87 4.10
N GLY A 203 12.14 2.71 5.08
CA GLY A 203 12.95 2.92 6.26
C GLY A 203 12.98 1.69 7.17
N VAL A 204 11.83 1.02 7.36
CA VAL A 204 11.77 -0.24 8.12
C VAL A 204 12.55 -1.34 7.41
N ALA A 205 12.37 -1.51 6.09
CA ALA A 205 13.12 -2.45 5.27
C ALA A 205 14.64 -2.20 5.37
N GLY A 206 15.06 -0.95 5.25
CA GLY A 206 16.47 -0.53 5.39
C GLY A 206 17.03 -0.82 6.79
N THR A 207 16.24 -0.57 7.83
CA THR A 207 16.65 -0.87 9.22
C THR A 207 16.87 -2.37 9.42
N VAL A 208 15.90 -3.20 9.01
CA VAL A 208 16.01 -4.66 9.17
C VAL A 208 17.18 -5.21 8.36
N ARG A 209 17.38 -4.75 7.12
CA ARG A 209 18.50 -5.18 6.29
C ARG A 209 19.86 -4.91 6.95
N ASN A 210 20.02 -3.79 7.64
CA ASN A 210 21.31 -3.33 8.14
C ASN A 210 21.56 -3.69 9.61
N VAL A 211 20.53 -4.02 10.40
CA VAL A 211 20.65 -4.32 11.83
C VAL A 211 20.55 -5.81 12.08
N ARG A 212 21.66 -6.43 12.48
CA ARG A 212 21.68 -7.85 12.84
C ARG A 212 20.79 -8.11 14.05
N GLY A 213 19.91 -9.09 13.95
CA GLY A 213 18.90 -9.42 14.97
C GLY A 213 17.61 -8.62 14.85
N ALA A 214 17.50 -7.75 13.84
CA ALA A 214 16.29 -6.96 13.66
C ALA A 214 15.09 -7.83 13.22
N ILE A 215 13.90 -7.39 13.63
CA ILE A 215 12.60 -7.78 13.12
C ILE A 215 11.81 -6.51 12.77
N GLY A 216 11.09 -6.52 11.68
CA GLY A 216 10.20 -5.43 11.28
C GLY A 216 8.99 -5.94 10.54
N TYR A 217 8.10 -5.04 10.14
CA TYR A 217 6.93 -5.32 9.32
C TYR A 217 6.89 -4.35 8.15
N VAL A 218 6.64 -4.89 6.97
CA VAL A 218 6.50 -4.11 5.73
C VAL A 218 5.41 -4.70 4.86
N GLU A 219 4.94 -3.93 3.88
CA GLU A 219 4.18 -4.48 2.77
C GLU A 219 5.10 -5.40 1.93
N ASN A 220 4.54 -6.51 1.42
CA ASN A 220 5.30 -7.63 0.84
C ASN A 220 6.18 -7.24 -0.35
N ALA A 221 5.76 -6.31 -1.22
CA ALA A 221 6.58 -5.85 -2.34
C ALA A 221 7.92 -5.25 -1.88
N TYR A 222 7.97 -4.66 -0.68
CA TYR A 222 9.23 -4.16 -0.10
C TYR A 222 10.14 -5.31 0.36
N ALA A 223 9.59 -6.39 0.89
CA ALA A 223 10.38 -7.57 1.25
C ALA A 223 11.01 -8.20 0.01
N ILE A 224 10.23 -8.40 -1.05
CA ILE A 224 10.67 -8.95 -2.34
C ILE A 224 11.75 -8.07 -2.97
N THR A 225 11.45 -6.77 -3.14
CA THR A 225 12.36 -5.83 -3.82
C THR A 225 13.71 -5.69 -3.10
N ASN A 226 13.70 -5.76 -1.77
CA ASN A 226 14.91 -5.65 -0.94
C ASN A 226 15.54 -7.00 -0.59
N LYS A 227 14.97 -8.13 -1.07
CA LYS A 227 15.43 -9.51 -0.79
C LYS A 227 15.57 -9.77 0.71
N LEU A 228 14.55 -9.39 1.47
CA LEU A 228 14.51 -9.54 2.93
C LEU A 228 13.96 -10.92 3.29
N VAL A 229 14.48 -11.50 4.37
CA VAL A 229 14.02 -12.80 4.87
C VAL A 229 12.65 -12.60 5.54
N THR A 230 11.65 -13.27 4.99
CA THR A 230 10.29 -13.34 5.54
C THR A 230 10.13 -14.53 6.49
N THR A 231 9.03 -14.55 7.24
CA THR A 231 8.73 -15.59 8.22
C THR A 231 7.38 -16.24 7.94
N GLN A 232 7.21 -17.49 8.36
CA GLN A 232 5.88 -18.09 8.44
C GLN A 232 5.15 -17.58 9.69
N ILE A 233 3.84 -17.34 9.57
CA ILE A 233 3.00 -16.96 10.70
C ILE A 233 1.90 -18.01 10.87
N ARG A 234 1.61 -18.38 12.13
CA ARG A 234 0.50 -19.26 12.44
C ARG A 234 -0.81 -18.49 12.28
N ASN A 235 -1.68 -18.94 11.37
CA ASN A 235 -2.97 -18.33 11.10
C ASN A 235 -4.06 -18.75 12.11
N ASN A 236 -5.25 -18.20 11.94
CA ASN A 236 -6.43 -18.47 12.79
C ASN A 236 -6.82 -19.96 12.81
N ALA A 237 -6.62 -20.68 11.70
CA ALA A 237 -6.85 -22.13 11.63
C ALA A 237 -5.78 -22.98 12.33
N GLY A 238 -4.71 -22.36 12.88
CA GLY A 238 -3.63 -23.04 13.59
C GLY A 238 -2.48 -23.51 12.70
N ASN A 239 -2.51 -23.24 11.40
CA ASN A 239 -1.49 -23.65 10.44
C ASN A 239 -0.39 -22.59 10.31
N PHE A 240 0.86 -23.02 10.16
CA PHE A 240 1.93 -22.13 9.72
C PHE A 240 1.85 -21.94 8.22
N VAL A 241 1.60 -20.70 7.79
CA VAL A 241 1.50 -20.33 6.38
C VAL A 241 2.68 -19.45 5.97
N LYS A 242 3.10 -19.60 4.71
CA LYS A 242 4.09 -18.73 4.08
C LYS A 242 3.43 -17.50 3.51
N PRO A 243 4.17 -16.38 3.43
CA PRO A 243 3.67 -15.17 2.79
C PRO A 243 3.78 -15.29 1.26
N ASP A 244 2.87 -16.01 0.65
CA ASP A 244 2.79 -16.19 -0.80
C ASP A 244 1.44 -15.73 -1.36
N HIS A 245 1.39 -15.53 -2.67
CA HIS A 245 0.20 -15.03 -3.36
C HIS A 245 -1.05 -15.89 -3.10
N LYS A 246 -0.89 -17.23 -3.00
CA LYS A 246 -2.00 -18.14 -2.71
C LYS A 246 -2.60 -17.87 -1.34
N ALA A 247 -1.76 -17.69 -0.32
CA ALA A 247 -2.19 -17.42 1.04
C ALA A 247 -2.82 -16.01 1.18
N PHE A 248 -2.32 -15.04 0.42
CA PHE A 248 -2.89 -13.70 0.36
C PHE A 248 -4.28 -13.71 -0.29
N MET A 249 -4.44 -14.40 -1.42
CA MET A 249 -5.72 -14.56 -2.10
C MET A 249 -6.74 -15.30 -1.25
N ALA A 250 -6.32 -16.32 -0.51
CA ALA A 250 -7.19 -17.05 0.41
C ALA A 250 -7.78 -16.11 1.49
N ALA A 251 -6.96 -15.25 2.08
CA ALA A 251 -7.42 -14.26 3.05
C ALA A 251 -8.32 -13.19 2.41
N ALA A 252 -7.93 -12.66 1.25
CA ALA A 252 -8.66 -11.62 0.53
C ALA A 252 -10.06 -12.06 0.10
N SER A 253 -10.26 -13.35 -0.18
CA SER A 253 -11.57 -13.91 -0.57
C SER A 253 -12.64 -13.77 0.51
N ALA A 254 -12.25 -13.56 1.77
CA ALA A 254 -13.15 -13.33 2.90
C ALA A 254 -13.63 -11.87 3.01
N ALA A 255 -13.18 -10.97 2.13
CA ALA A 255 -13.48 -9.55 2.22
C ALA A 255 -14.98 -9.26 1.98
N ASN A 256 -15.63 -8.65 2.96
CA ASN A 256 -16.96 -8.08 2.80
C ASN A 256 -16.85 -6.59 2.43
N TRP A 257 -17.10 -6.27 1.18
CA TRP A 257 -17.02 -4.91 0.65
C TRP A 257 -18.32 -4.09 0.82
N ASN A 258 -19.42 -4.74 1.24
CA ASN A 258 -20.69 -4.07 1.50
C ASN A 258 -20.73 -3.44 2.89
N VAL A 259 -19.77 -2.55 3.13
CA VAL A 259 -19.58 -1.82 4.38
C VAL A 259 -19.32 -0.34 4.09
N PRO A 260 -19.63 0.58 5.01
CA PRO A 260 -19.41 2.01 4.80
C PRO A 260 -17.97 2.32 4.41
N GLY A 261 -17.77 3.15 3.37
CA GLY A 261 -16.45 3.53 2.88
C GLY A 261 -15.61 2.37 2.33
N PHE A 262 -16.25 1.24 1.99
CA PHE A 262 -15.56 0.02 1.53
C PHE A 262 -14.51 -0.52 2.54
N ALA A 263 -14.65 -0.23 3.82
CA ALA A 263 -13.67 -0.56 4.86
C ALA A 263 -13.71 -2.05 5.25
N ALA A 264 -13.53 -2.95 4.28
CA ALA A 264 -13.49 -4.39 4.51
C ALA A 264 -12.36 -4.75 5.47
N ASN A 265 -12.69 -5.55 6.50
CA ASN A 265 -11.69 -6.11 7.43
C ASN A 265 -11.38 -7.55 7.03
N VAL A 266 -10.12 -7.81 6.73
CA VAL A 266 -9.60 -9.14 6.35
C VAL A 266 -8.40 -9.55 7.20
N ILE A 267 -8.29 -8.97 8.41
CA ILE A 267 -7.27 -9.34 9.38
C ILE A 267 -7.70 -10.62 10.09
N ASP A 268 -6.77 -11.57 10.17
CA ASP A 268 -6.92 -12.86 10.86
C ASP A 268 -8.17 -13.64 10.41
N THR A 269 -8.43 -13.62 9.09
CA THR A 269 -9.59 -14.31 8.51
C THR A 269 -9.46 -15.83 8.66
N PRO A 270 -10.60 -16.55 8.84
CA PRO A 270 -10.58 -18.00 8.89
C PRO A 270 -10.14 -18.61 7.55
N GLY A 271 -9.57 -19.79 7.60
CA GLY A 271 -9.15 -20.55 6.43
C GLY A 271 -7.80 -21.22 6.65
N ALA A 272 -7.67 -22.49 6.19
CA ALA A 272 -6.46 -23.28 6.43
C ALA A 272 -5.20 -22.66 5.81
N ASP A 273 -5.35 -22.01 4.66
CA ASP A 273 -4.26 -21.42 3.89
C ASP A 273 -4.23 -19.88 4.01
N SER A 274 -5.14 -19.23 4.78
CA SER A 274 -5.25 -17.77 4.84
C SER A 274 -4.04 -17.13 5.52
N TRP A 275 -3.41 -16.15 4.86
CA TRP A 275 -2.41 -15.29 5.47
C TRP A 275 -3.08 -14.33 6.47
N PRO A 276 -2.59 -14.18 7.70
CA PRO A 276 -3.35 -13.47 8.73
C PRO A 276 -3.35 -11.93 8.61
N ILE A 277 -2.48 -11.35 7.77
CA ILE A 277 -2.28 -9.89 7.74
C ILE A 277 -2.39 -9.36 6.31
N VAL A 278 -3.62 -9.30 5.82
CA VAL A 278 -3.97 -8.69 4.52
C VAL A 278 -4.81 -7.45 4.79
N ALA A 279 -4.69 -6.42 3.96
CA ALA A 279 -5.48 -5.21 4.06
C ALA A 279 -5.68 -4.51 2.71
N PRO A 280 -6.82 -3.85 2.50
CA PRO A 280 -6.98 -2.91 1.40
C PRO A 280 -6.27 -1.59 1.68
N THR A 281 -5.88 -0.89 0.60
CA THR A 281 -5.46 0.50 0.66
C THR A 281 -6.48 1.38 -0.05
N PHE A 282 -6.67 2.59 0.46
CA PHE A 282 -7.77 3.48 0.08
C PHE A 282 -7.26 4.79 -0.47
N ILE A 283 -8.01 5.34 -1.41
CA ILE A 283 -7.89 6.70 -1.90
C ILE A 283 -8.99 7.55 -1.26
N LEU A 284 -8.62 8.76 -0.92
CA LEU A 284 -9.48 9.82 -0.42
C LEU A 284 -9.51 10.95 -1.46
N ILE A 285 -10.70 11.28 -1.98
CA ILE A 285 -10.89 12.42 -2.89
C ILE A 285 -11.96 13.36 -2.35
N PRO A 286 -11.81 14.70 -2.55
CA PRO A 286 -12.84 15.64 -2.14
C PRO A 286 -14.14 15.43 -2.93
N THR A 287 -15.28 15.43 -2.25
CA THR A 287 -16.60 15.45 -2.89
C THR A 287 -16.96 16.83 -3.45
N ASN A 288 -16.29 17.87 -2.96
CA ASN A 288 -16.39 19.27 -3.39
C ASN A 288 -15.01 19.76 -3.87
N PRO A 289 -14.47 19.24 -4.98
CA PRO A 289 -13.12 19.58 -5.43
C PRO A 289 -13.00 21.04 -5.85
N THR A 290 -11.87 21.68 -5.53
CA THR A 290 -11.54 23.03 -6.00
C THR A 290 -11.23 23.08 -7.50
N ASP A 291 -10.79 21.96 -8.07
CA ASP A 291 -10.55 21.76 -9.50
C ASP A 291 -11.23 20.46 -9.96
N ALA A 292 -12.37 20.63 -10.63
CA ALA A 292 -13.17 19.50 -11.14
C ALA A 292 -12.43 18.68 -12.19
N THR A 293 -11.56 19.32 -13.01
CA THR A 293 -10.79 18.65 -14.07
C THR A 293 -9.72 17.75 -13.45
N ARG A 294 -8.98 18.22 -12.44
CA ARG A 294 -8.01 17.42 -11.72
C ARG A 294 -8.67 16.26 -11.00
N SER A 295 -9.80 16.50 -10.31
CA SER A 295 -10.59 15.45 -9.67
C SER A 295 -11.07 14.39 -10.67
N ALA A 296 -11.52 14.79 -11.87
CA ALA A 296 -11.87 13.85 -12.93
C ALA A 296 -10.66 13.04 -13.41
N ASN A 297 -9.49 13.65 -13.53
CA ASN A 297 -8.27 12.95 -13.94
C ASN A 297 -7.77 11.95 -12.88
N VAL A 298 -7.96 12.22 -11.57
CA VAL A 298 -7.71 11.24 -10.51
C VAL A 298 -8.60 10.01 -10.71
N ARG A 299 -9.91 10.19 -10.93
CA ARG A 299 -10.83 9.08 -11.19
C ARG A 299 -10.46 8.31 -12.47
N ARG A 300 -10.10 9.01 -13.55
CA ARG A 300 -9.63 8.37 -14.81
C ARG A 300 -8.36 7.55 -14.60
N PHE A 301 -7.44 8.03 -13.78
CA PHE A 301 -6.22 7.29 -13.42
C PHE A 301 -6.56 5.95 -12.76
N PHE A 302 -7.39 5.97 -11.71
CA PHE A 302 -7.75 4.75 -10.99
C PHE A 302 -8.72 3.86 -11.80
N ASP A 303 -9.58 4.44 -12.63
CA ASP A 303 -10.43 3.67 -13.54
C ASP A 303 -9.61 2.87 -14.57
N TRP A 304 -8.56 3.50 -15.12
CA TRP A 304 -7.61 2.81 -15.97
C TRP A 304 -6.89 1.69 -15.22
N ALA A 305 -6.45 1.94 -13.98
CA ALA A 305 -5.79 0.96 -13.15
C ALA A 305 -6.72 -0.24 -12.84
N PHE A 306 -8.00 -0.01 -12.59
CA PHE A 306 -9.00 -1.07 -12.42
C PHE A 306 -9.19 -1.90 -13.67
N ALA A 307 -9.22 -1.28 -14.84
CA ALA A 307 -9.43 -1.97 -16.12
C ALA A 307 -8.20 -2.72 -16.63
N ASN A 308 -6.98 -2.22 -16.35
CA ASN A 308 -5.76 -2.68 -17.03
C ASN A 308 -4.62 -3.01 -16.06
N GLY A 309 -4.74 -2.64 -14.78
CA GLY A 309 -3.64 -2.66 -13.82
C GLY A 309 -3.50 -3.96 -13.02
N SER A 310 -4.42 -4.92 -13.13
CA SER A 310 -4.44 -6.15 -12.32
C SER A 310 -3.16 -6.97 -12.47
N LYS A 311 -2.73 -7.23 -13.71
CA LYS A 311 -1.50 -7.97 -13.97
C LYS A 311 -0.25 -7.29 -13.38
N LEU A 312 -0.20 -5.94 -13.46
CA LEU A 312 0.89 -5.18 -12.86
C LEU A 312 0.90 -5.27 -11.33
N ALA A 313 -0.28 -5.39 -10.71
CA ALA A 313 -0.41 -5.59 -9.28
C ALA A 313 0.07 -7.00 -8.88
N GLU A 314 -0.38 -8.03 -9.58
CA GLU A 314 0.03 -9.43 -9.35
C GLU A 314 1.55 -9.64 -9.51
N GLU A 315 2.20 -8.97 -10.46
CA GLU A 315 3.66 -9.01 -10.62
C GLU A 315 4.45 -8.49 -9.40
N LEU A 316 3.80 -7.70 -8.54
CA LEU A 316 4.33 -7.22 -7.26
C LEU A 316 3.66 -7.89 -6.06
N GLU A 317 2.90 -8.96 -6.31
CA GLU A 317 2.14 -9.73 -5.32
C GLU A 317 1.08 -8.93 -4.54
N TYR A 318 0.62 -7.80 -5.10
CA TYR A 318 -0.62 -7.20 -4.66
C TYR A 318 -1.82 -7.99 -5.18
N ILE A 319 -2.93 -7.86 -4.49
CA ILE A 319 -4.18 -8.55 -4.80
C ILE A 319 -5.13 -7.56 -5.47
N PRO A 320 -5.43 -7.73 -6.77
CA PRO A 320 -6.45 -6.93 -7.45
C PRO A 320 -7.81 -7.06 -6.77
N LEU A 321 -8.59 -5.99 -6.79
CA LEU A 321 -9.97 -6.02 -6.30
C LEU A 321 -10.88 -6.76 -7.28
N PRO A 322 -11.94 -7.43 -6.80
CA PRO A 322 -12.96 -8.01 -7.67
C PRO A 322 -13.65 -6.95 -8.55
N GLU A 323 -14.09 -7.32 -9.75
CA GLU A 323 -14.79 -6.42 -10.66
C GLU A 323 -16.07 -5.83 -10.04
N SER A 324 -16.76 -6.58 -9.18
CA SER A 324 -17.91 -6.10 -8.43
C SER A 324 -17.58 -4.88 -7.56
N VAL A 325 -16.38 -4.84 -6.98
CA VAL A 325 -15.89 -3.70 -6.19
C VAL A 325 -15.55 -2.51 -7.11
N HIS A 326 -14.88 -2.75 -8.24
CA HIS A 326 -14.63 -1.70 -9.23
C HIS A 326 -15.92 -1.04 -9.69
N ASN A 327 -16.96 -1.84 -9.97
CA ASN A 327 -18.28 -1.35 -10.38
C ASN A 327 -18.98 -0.58 -9.27
N ALA A 328 -18.85 -1.01 -8.02
CA ALA A 328 -19.39 -0.28 -6.86
C ALA A 328 -18.69 1.06 -6.65
N VAL A 329 -17.36 1.11 -6.82
CA VAL A 329 -16.57 2.36 -6.77
C VAL A 329 -17.00 3.31 -7.89
N ARG A 330 -17.15 2.84 -9.13
CA ARG A 330 -17.67 3.65 -10.26
C ARG A 330 -19.07 4.19 -9.97
N ALA A 331 -19.93 3.39 -9.33
CA ALA A 331 -21.26 3.84 -8.92
C ALA A 331 -21.19 4.96 -7.86
N ALA A 332 -20.30 4.83 -6.88
CA ALA A 332 -20.06 5.87 -5.88
C ALA A 332 -19.52 7.18 -6.50
N TRP A 333 -18.65 7.06 -7.52
CA TRP A 333 -18.19 8.25 -8.26
C TRP A 333 -19.33 8.95 -9.01
N ARG A 334 -20.19 8.19 -9.71
CA ARG A 334 -21.37 8.78 -10.39
C ARG A 334 -22.29 9.48 -9.41
N GLN A 335 -22.56 8.87 -8.26
CA GLN A 335 -23.40 9.47 -7.23
C GLN A 335 -22.81 10.76 -6.67
N SER A 336 -21.47 10.81 -6.46
CA SER A 336 -20.81 11.96 -5.82
C SER A 336 -20.49 13.09 -6.80
N PHE A 337 -20.27 12.79 -8.08
CA PHE A 337 -19.77 13.76 -9.07
C PHE A 337 -20.66 13.95 -10.29
N GLY A 338 -21.75 13.19 -10.40
CA GLY A 338 -22.72 13.35 -11.51
C GLY A 338 -22.21 12.95 -12.90
N ALA A 339 -21.18 12.08 -12.98
CA ALA A 339 -20.53 11.69 -14.23
C ALA A 339 -20.59 10.17 -14.45
#